data_233d2a949de09fefbf3614ce71527b9b
#
_entry.id   233d2a949de09fefbf3614ce71527b9b
#
_cell.length_a   1.000
_cell.length_b   1.000
_cell.length_c   1.000
_cell.angle_alpha   90.00
_cell.angle_beta   90.00
_cell.angle_gamma   90.00
#
_symmetry.space_group_name_H-M   'P 1'
#
loop_
_entity.id
_entity.type
_entity.pdbx_description
1 polymer ?
#
loop_
_entity_poly.entity_id
_entity_poly.type
_entity_poly.pdbx_seq_one_letter_code
_entity_poly.pdbx_strand_id
1 'polypeptide(L)'
;SYGISERTPFYGGTGCFDLRPNKCIKKGDPCNTFTITLENHFGTHIDAPNHFYDRGRTISGYAINELVFNDPHVINLKKNEGELVVPKDLGKLKKCDVLLINTGFSKFRGSKKYVFKNPGISSEAADFIRKKYPGIKAVGIDTISISSYQNREDGRKAHRAFLDKKNYKNDPVLLIEDMNLSGSLKKIKKIYVSPLFIEKVDSAPCTVIAEI
;
A
#
# COMPACT_ATOMS: atom_id res chain seq x y z
N SER A 1 -3.08 4.26 8.52
CA SER A 1 -3.52 2.87 8.36
C SER A 1 -4.87 2.64 9.03
N TYR A 2 -5.49 1.53 8.69
CA TYR A 2 -6.71 1.04 9.34
C TYR A 2 -6.37 -0.05 10.36
N GLY A 3 -7.22 -0.21 11.38
CA GLY A 3 -7.17 -1.40 12.24
C GLY A 3 -7.55 -2.65 11.46
N ILE A 4 -6.83 -3.73 11.69
CA ILE A 4 -7.11 -5.05 11.10
C ILE A 4 -8.20 -5.75 11.90
N SER A 5 -9.19 -6.34 11.22
CA SER A 5 -10.30 -7.09 11.80
C SER A 5 -10.89 -8.05 10.77
N GLU A 6 -11.83 -8.89 11.19
CA GLU A 6 -12.62 -9.77 10.32
C GLU A 6 -13.38 -9.00 9.20
N ARG A 7 -13.59 -7.70 9.38
CA ARG A 7 -14.25 -6.84 8.37
C ARG A 7 -13.28 -6.20 7.39
N THR A 8 -11.98 -6.41 7.56
CA THR A 8 -10.97 -5.88 6.64
C THR A 8 -11.15 -6.53 5.28
N PRO A 9 -11.27 -5.75 4.20
CA PRO A 9 -11.54 -6.30 2.88
C PRO A 9 -10.31 -7.02 2.31
N PHE A 10 -10.54 -8.08 1.54
CA PHE A 10 -9.54 -8.78 0.75
C PHE A 10 -9.64 -8.38 -0.72
N TYR A 11 -8.51 -8.24 -1.39
CA TYR A 11 -8.50 -8.04 -2.84
C TYR A 11 -9.09 -9.26 -3.55
N GLY A 12 -10.11 -9.04 -4.40
CA GLY A 12 -10.82 -10.15 -5.03
C GLY A 12 -11.84 -10.85 -4.12
N GLY A 13 -12.03 -10.36 -2.88
CA GLY A 13 -13.10 -10.82 -1.98
C GLY A 13 -12.83 -12.14 -1.25
N THR A 14 -11.66 -12.73 -1.43
CA THR A 14 -11.27 -13.99 -0.78
C THR A 14 -9.90 -13.85 -0.13
N GLY A 15 -9.74 -14.41 1.06
CA GLY A 15 -8.50 -14.37 1.81
C GLY A 15 -8.65 -15.03 3.18
N CYS A 16 -7.59 -15.04 3.96
CA CYS A 16 -7.56 -15.66 5.26
C CYS A 16 -7.20 -14.65 6.34
N PHE A 17 -8.13 -14.44 7.28
CA PHE A 17 -7.88 -13.81 8.56
C PHE A 17 -8.57 -14.59 9.65
N ASP A 18 -7.82 -14.98 10.68
CA ASP A 18 -8.36 -15.70 11.83
C ASP A 18 -7.71 -15.18 13.11
N LEU A 19 -8.55 -14.96 14.12
CA LEU A 19 -8.14 -14.48 15.43
C LEU A 19 -8.70 -15.42 16.50
N ARG A 20 -7.84 -16.24 17.10
CA ARG A 20 -8.25 -17.20 18.14
C ARG A 20 -7.66 -16.84 19.49
N PRO A 21 -8.48 -16.76 20.55
CA PRO A 21 -7.97 -16.65 21.90
C PRO A 21 -7.32 -17.99 22.31
N ASN A 22 -6.08 -17.93 22.81
CA ASN A 22 -5.38 -19.08 23.40
C ASN A 22 -5.56 -19.13 24.90
N LYS A 23 -5.50 -17.95 25.58
CA LYS A 23 -5.75 -17.77 27.01
C LYS A 23 -6.75 -16.65 27.21
N CYS A 24 -7.56 -16.78 28.27
CA CYS A 24 -8.62 -15.82 28.57
C CYS A 24 -8.77 -15.63 30.08
N ILE A 25 -8.52 -14.44 30.59
CA ILE A 25 -8.66 -14.09 32.03
C ILE A 25 -10.07 -14.42 32.54
N LYS A 26 -11.11 -14.18 31.73
CA LYS A 26 -12.49 -14.52 32.09
C LYS A 26 -12.73 -16.02 32.29
N LYS A 27 -11.82 -16.88 31.81
CA LYS A 27 -11.86 -18.34 32.00
C LYS A 27 -10.89 -18.83 33.06
N GLY A 28 -10.26 -17.93 33.83
CA GLY A 28 -9.32 -18.26 34.89
C GLY A 28 -7.85 -18.28 34.48
N ASP A 29 -7.53 -17.93 33.23
CA ASP A 29 -6.14 -17.83 32.80
C ASP A 29 -5.47 -16.61 33.43
N PRO A 30 -4.11 -16.60 33.56
CA PRO A 30 -3.38 -15.46 34.14
C PRO A 30 -3.29 -14.25 33.20
N CYS A 31 -3.58 -14.42 31.92
CA CYS A 31 -3.48 -13.36 30.87
C CYS A 31 -4.38 -13.67 29.67
N ASN A 32 -4.55 -12.69 28.80
CA ASN A 32 -5.16 -12.90 27.48
C ASN A 32 -4.06 -13.06 26.45
N THR A 33 -4.13 -14.10 25.61
CA THR A 33 -3.25 -14.29 24.45
C THR A 33 -4.06 -14.75 23.25
N PHE A 34 -3.56 -14.42 22.06
CA PHE A 34 -4.23 -14.74 20.80
C PHE A 34 -3.24 -15.35 19.81
N THR A 35 -3.72 -16.24 18.97
CA THR A 35 -3.07 -16.60 17.70
C THR A 35 -3.74 -15.80 16.59
N ILE A 36 -2.92 -15.20 15.74
CA ILE A 36 -3.38 -14.42 14.58
C ILE A 36 -2.85 -15.11 13.33
N THR A 37 -3.75 -15.46 12.41
CA THR A 37 -3.42 -15.93 11.08
C THR A 37 -3.91 -14.91 10.07
N LEU A 38 -3.05 -14.42 9.20
CA LEU A 38 -3.41 -13.42 8.18
C LEU A 38 -2.50 -13.57 6.95
N GLU A 39 -3.02 -13.16 5.81
CA GLU A 39 -2.21 -13.01 4.59
C GLU A 39 -1.35 -11.76 4.68
N ASN A 40 -0.19 -11.77 4.02
CA ASN A 40 0.76 -10.66 4.06
C ASN A 40 0.29 -9.41 3.30
N HIS A 41 -0.63 -9.54 2.33
CA HIS A 41 -1.28 -8.42 1.62
C HIS A 41 -2.65 -8.08 2.23
N PHE A 42 -2.72 -7.90 3.55
CA PHE A 42 -3.98 -7.72 4.27
C PHE A 42 -4.04 -6.40 5.03
N GLY A 43 -5.11 -5.64 4.80
CA GLY A 43 -5.27 -4.29 5.36
C GLY A 43 -4.26 -3.30 4.75
N THR A 44 -3.89 -2.26 5.49
CA THR A 44 -2.80 -1.39 5.06
C THR A 44 -1.49 -2.17 5.08
N HIS A 45 -0.86 -2.33 3.92
CA HIS A 45 0.36 -3.12 3.75
C HIS A 45 1.34 -2.42 2.82
N ILE A 46 2.57 -2.91 2.80
CA ILE A 46 3.64 -2.41 1.94
C ILE A 46 4.24 -3.54 1.12
N ASP A 47 4.34 -3.34 -0.21
CA ASP A 47 4.93 -4.28 -1.14
C ASP A 47 6.37 -3.93 -1.47
N ALA A 48 7.21 -4.95 -1.47
CA ALA A 48 8.61 -4.89 -1.88
C ALA A 48 8.81 -5.58 -3.25
N PRO A 49 9.97 -5.39 -3.90
CA PRO A 49 10.28 -5.95 -5.21
C PRO A 49 10.06 -7.46 -5.36
N ASN A 50 10.24 -8.23 -4.29
CA ASN A 50 10.02 -9.68 -4.32
C ASN A 50 8.59 -10.06 -4.70
N HIS A 51 7.61 -9.15 -4.55
CA HIS A 51 6.22 -9.40 -4.94
C HIS A 51 6.05 -9.73 -6.44
N PHE A 52 6.84 -9.13 -7.30
CA PHE A 52 6.78 -9.38 -8.76
C PHE A 52 8.08 -9.92 -9.35
N TYR A 53 9.15 -10.00 -8.56
CA TYR A 53 10.48 -10.44 -9.01
C TYR A 53 11.07 -11.42 -8.01
N ASP A 54 11.19 -12.69 -8.39
CA ASP A 54 11.62 -13.82 -7.56
C ASP A 54 12.90 -13.57 -6.73
N ARG A 55 13.84 -12.79 -7.26
CA ARG A 55 15.06 -12.38 -6.54
C ARG A 55 15.01 -10.89 -6.12
N GLY A 56 13.82 -10.33 -6.04
CA GLY A 56 13.60 -8.99 -5.53
C GLY A 56 13.89 -8.89 -4.03
N ARG A 57 14.18 -7.69 -3.58
CA ARG A 57 14.36 -7.41 -2.16
C ARG A 57 13.06 -7.68 -1.40
N THR A 58 13.12 -8.39 -0.29
CA THR A 58 12.00 -8.66 0.62
C THR A 58 11.82 -7.53 1.63
N ILE A 59 10.72 -7.52 2.38
CA ILE A 59 10.43 -6.47 3.39
C ILE A 59 11.52 -6.42 4.45
N SER A 60 11.92 -7.55 5.01
CA SER A 60 12.98 -7.62 6.03
C SER A 60 14.37 -7.23 5.50
N GLY A 61 14.53 -7.13 4.20
CA GLY A 61 15.76 -6.64 3.57
C GLY A 61 15.93 -5.12 3.65
N TYR A 62 14.88 -4.35 4.00
CA TYR A 62 14.95 -2.90 4.14
C TYR A 62 15.39 -2.50 5.56
N ALA A 63 16.34 -1.58 5.67
CA ALA A 63 16.65 -0.95 6.94
C ALA A 63 15.51 0.01 7.34
N ILE A 64 15.27 0.17 8.64
CA ILE A 64 14.15 0.99 9.14
C ILE A 64 14.20 2.43 8.61
N ASN A 65 15.39 3.01 8.47
CA ASN A 65 15.58 4.37 7.96
C ASN A 65 15.21 4.51 6.45
N GLU A 66 15.19 3.42 5.70
CA GLU A 66 14.73 3.42 4.30
C GLU A 66 13.19 3.50 4.20
N LEU A 67 12.49 3.21 5.31
CA LEU A 67 11.04 3.27 5.43
C LEU A 67 10.55 4.56 6.12
N VAL A 68 11.44 5.55 6.23
CA VAL A 68 11.15 6.90 6.71
C VAL A 68 11.26 7.87 5.54
N PHE A 69 10.18 8.56 5.26
CA PHE A 69 10.06 9.49 4.14
C PHE A 69 9.96 10.92 4.67
N ASN A 70 10.86 11.79 4.22
CA ASN A 70 11.02 13.15 4.76
C ASN A 70 10.35 14.24 3.90
N ASP A 71 10.04 13.92 2.65
CA ASP A 71 9.44 14.86 1.70
C ASP A 71 8.14 14.27 1.11
N PRO A 72 7.07 14.10 1.89
CA PRO A 72 5.81 13.56 1.39
C PRO A 72 5.08 14.55 0.49
N HIS A 73 4.51 14.04 -0.59
CA HIS A 73 3.61 14.80 -1.46
C HIS A 73 2.28 14.10 -1.61
N VAL A 74 1.20 14.82 -1.28
CA VAL A 74 -0.17 14.31 -1.39
C VAL A 74 -0.84 14.94 -2.59
N ILE A 75 -1.42 14.11 -3.46
CA ILE A 75 -2.31 14.54 -4.52
C ILE A 75 -3.72 14.00 -4.27
N ASN A 76 -4.72 14.86 -4.46
CA ASN A 76 -6.12 14.49 -4.32
C ASN A 76 -6.72 14.36 -5.73
N LEU A 77 -7.02 13.14 -6.11
CA LEU A 77 -7.59 12.77 -7.40
C LEU A 77 -8.93 12.10 -7.18
N LYS A 78 -10.01 12.80 -7.50
CA LYS A 78 -11.33 12.15 -7.45
C LYS A 78 -11.45 11.14 -8.57
N LYS A 79 -11.50 9.84 -8.24
CA LYS A 79 -11.65 8.74 -9.19
C LYS A 79 -12.95 7.99 -8.97
N ASN A 80 -13.53 7.53 -10.08
CA ASN A 80 -14.75 6.71 -10.10
C ASN A 80 -14.39 5.22 -10.13
N GLU A 81 -15.43 4.37 -10.20
CA GLU A 81 -15.31 2.92 -10.29
C GLU A 81 -14.45 2.50 -11.48
N GLY A 82 -13.41 1.69 -11.23
CA GLY A 82 -12.51 1.15 -12.24
C GLY A 82 -11.64 2.16 -12.99
N GLU A 83 -11.76 3.45 -12.67
CA GLU A 83 -10.96 4.50 -13.32
C GLU A 83 -9.47 4.36 -12.98
N LEU A 84 -8.62 4.60 -13.95
CA LEU A 84 -7.18 4.57 -13.72
C LEU A 84 -6.63 5.99 -13.53
N VAL A 85 -5.67 6.11 -12.62
CA VAL A 85 -4.79 7.27 -12.56
C VAL A 85 -3.83 7.17 -13.75
N VAL A 86 -3.87 8.17 -14.61
CA VAL A 86 -3.04 8.25 -15.83
C VAL A 86 -2.06 9.42 -15.76
N PRO A 87 -1.02 9.51 -16.59
CA PRO A 87 0.00 10.57 -16.49
C PRO A 87 -0.54 11.99 -16.42
N LYS A 88 -1.62 12.31 -17.16
CA LYS A 88 -2.26 13.63 -17.15
C LYS A 88 -2.83 14.03 -15.80
N ASP A 89 -3.27 13.06 -14.98
CA ASP A 89 -3.85 13.30 -13.66
C ASP A 89 -2.78 13.74 -12.64
N LEU A 90 -1.53 13.30 -12.85
CA LEU A 90 -0.42 13.58 -11.95
C LEU A 90 0.06 15.04 -12.04
N GLY A 91 -0.13 15.69 -13.20
CA GLY A 91 0.32 17.05 -13.41
C GLY A 91 1.81 17.21 -13.16
N LYS A 92 2.20 18.36 -12.60
CA LYS A 92 3.58 18.61 -12.15
C LYS A 92 3.70 18.27 -10.66
N LEU A 93 4.32 17.14 -10.34
CA LEU A 93 4.58 16.77 -8.96
C LEU A 93 5.70 17.65 -8.38
N LYS A 94 5.59 17.95 -7.09
CA LYS A 94 6.70 18.54 -6.33
C LYS A 94 7.79 17.48 -6.12
N LYS A 95 9.02 17.93 -5.84
CA LYS A 95 10.08 17.02 -5.39
C LYS A 95 9.60 16.34 -4.10
N CYS A 96 9.64 15.02 -4.08
CA CYS A 96 9.19 14.22 -2.93
C CYS A 96 9.89 12.86 -2.95
N ASP A 97 9.93 12.20 -1.81
CA ASP A 97 10.42 10.83 -1.64
C ASP A 97 9.29 9.82 -1.44
N VAL A 98 8.08 10.29 -1.08
CA VAL A 98 6.84 9.50 -1.09
C VAL A 98 5.70 10.28 -1.73
N LEU A 99 5.00 9.64 -2.66
CA LEU A 99 3.80 10.18 -3.30
C LEU A 99 2.56 9.48 -2.74
N LEU A 100 1.65 10.24 -2.13
CA LEU A 100 0.37 9.73 -1.62
C LEU A 100 -0.76 10.14 -2.58
N ILE A 101 -1.45 9.16 -3.13
CA ILE A 101 -2.54 9.33 -4.07
C ILE A 101 -3.86 9.08 -3.35
N ASN A 102 -4.58 10.17 -3.03
CA ASN A 102 -5.90 10.11 -2.42
C ASN A 102 -6.97 10.16 -3.53
N THR A 103 -7.55 9.02 -3.83
CA THR A 103 -8.61 8.90 -4.84
C THR A 103 -9.99 9.24 -4.30
N GLY A 104 -10.13 9.34 -2.97
CA GLY A 104 -11.40 9.49 -2.27
C GLY A 104 -12.27 8.22 -2.31
N PHE A 105 -11.70 7.10 -2.71
CA PHE A 105 -12.43 5.83 -2.81
C PHE A 105 -12.50 5.09 -1.46
N SER A 106 -11.65 5.44 -0.51
CA SER A 106 -11.66 4.92 0.86
C SER A 106 -13.01 5.01 1.57
N LYS A 107 -13.88 5.97 1.19
CA LYS A 107 -15.25 6.07 1.71
C LYS A 107 -16.13 4.83 1.43
N PHE A 108 -15.72 3.99 0.49
CA PHE A 108 -16.40 2.73 0.15
C PHE A 108 -15.76 1.52 0.83
N ARG A 109 -14.73 1.72 1.68
CA ARG A 109 -14.05 0.62 2.39
C ARG A 109 -15.06 -0.20 3.20
N GLY A 110 -14.95 -1.52 3.16
CA GLY A 110 -15.93 -2.43 3.75
C GLY A 110 -17.10 -2.82 2.84
N SER A 111 -17.17 -2.29 1.63
CA SER A 111 -18.21 -2.65 0.64
C SER A 111 -17.62 -3.49 -0.50
N LYS A 112 -18.51 -4.26 -1.18
CA LYS A 112 -18.14 -4.98 -2.42
C LYS A 112 -17.62 -4.03 -3.51
N LYS A 113 -18.08 -2.78 -3.51
CA LYS A 113 -17.62 -1.75 -4.43
C LYS A 113 -16.14 -1.46 -4.26
N TYR A 114 -15.67 -1.35 -3.01
CA TYR A 114 -14.25 -1.12 -2.70
C TYR A 114 -13.35 -2.25 -3.21
N VAL A 115 -13.84 -3.49 -3.11
CA VAL A 115 -13.09 -4.69 -3.48
C VAL A 115 -13.05 -4.93 -4.99
N PHE A 116 -14.21 -4.77 -5.67
CA PHE A 116 -14.37 -5.21 -7.06
C PHE A 116 -14.41 -4.08 -8.08
N LYS A 117 -14.47 -2.84 -7.62
CA LYS A 117 -14.59 -1.67 -8.49
C LYS A 117 -13.63 -0.54 -8.13
N ASN A 118 -12.55 -0.87 -7.39
CA ASN A 118 -11.55 0.11 -7.01
C ASN A 118 -10.89 0.75 -8.24
N PRO A 119 -10.61 2.05 -8.20
CA PRO A 119 -9.69 2.68 -9.13
C PRO A 119 -8.28 2.14 -8.91
N GLY A 120 -7.41 2.32 -9.90
CA GLY A 120 -6.02 1.90 -9.84
C GLY A 120 -5.08 2.90 -10.48
N ILE A 121 -3.82 2.50 -10.61
CA ILE A 121 -2.78 3.28 -11.31
C ILE A 121 -2.46 2.55 -12.62
N SER A 122 -2.48 3.30 -13.73
CA SER A 122 -2.12 2.72 -15.04
C SER A 122 -0.61 2.41 -15.12
N SER A 123 -0.26 1.44 -15.95
CA SER A 123 1.14 1.12 -16.22
C SER A 123 1.90 2.32 -16.83
N GLU A 124 1.22 3.13 -17.63
CA GLU A 124 1.78 4.37 -18.17
C GLU A 124 2.09 5.40 -17.08
N ALA A 125 1.21 5.54 -16.06
CA ALA A 125 1.45 6.44 -14.94
C ALA A 125 2.59 5.95 -14.05
N ALA A 126 2.68 4.64 -13.83
CA ALA A 126 3.80 4.03 -13.11
C ALA A 126 5.14 4.29 -13.83
N ASP A 127 5.19 4.05 -15.14
CA ASP A 127 6.37 4.32 -15.99
C ASP A 127 6.74 5.81 -15.98
N PHE A 128 5.74 6.69 -16.08
CA PHE A 128 5.93 8.13 -16.01
C PHE A 128 6.55 8.57 -14.67
N ILE A 129 6.03 8.07 -13.55
CA ILE A 129 6.59 8.36 -12.21
C ILE A 129 8.04 7.88 -12.15
N ARG A 130 8.30 6.65 -12.54
CA ARG A 130 9.64 6.04 -12.54
C ARG A 130 10.67 6.82 -13.36
N LYS A 131 10.28 7.33 -14.52
CA LYS A 131 11.16 8.07 -15.44
C LYS A 131 11.33 9.53 -15.08
N LYS A 132 10.26 10.19 -14.66
CA LYS A 132 10.27 11.66 -14.47
C LYS A 132 10.58 12.09 -13.03
N TYR A 133 10.32 11.22 -12.05
CA TYR A 133 10.46 11.52 -10.62
C TYR A 133 11.32 10.49 -9.91
N PRO A 134 12.61 10.36 -10.27
CA PRO A 134 13.49 9.30 -9.75
C PRO A 134 13.76 9.39 -8.24
N GLY A 135 13.40 10.50 -7.60
CA GLY A 135 13.51 10.68 -6.15
C GLY A 135 12.38 10.01 -5.34
N ILE A 136 11.28 9.58 -6.01
CA ILE A 136 10.19 8.89 -5.34
C ILE A 136 10.63 7.45 -5.02
N LYS A 137 10.56 7.11 -3.74
CA LYS A 137 10.94 5.79 -3.19
C LYS A 137 9.73 4.95 -2.83
N ALA A 138 8.57 5.58 -2.59
CA ALA A 138 7.31 4.90 -2.34
C ALA A 138 6.12 5.64 -2.94
N VAL A 139 5.09 4.88 -3.30
CA VAL A 139 3.77 5.38 -3.69
C VAL A 139 2.73 4.77 -2.77
N GLY A 140 1.90 5.60 -2.14
CA GLY A 140 0.79 5.17 -1.29
C GLY A 140 -0.56 5.52 -1.91
N ILE A 141 -1.57 4.67 -1.72
CA ILE A 141 -2.91 4.85 -2.27
C ILE A 141 -3.99 4.46 -1.26
N ASP A 142 -5.16 5.11 -1.33
CA ASP A 142 -6.32 4.85 -0.47
C ASP A 142 -7.28 3.77 -1.02
N THR A 143 -6.82 2.99 -1.98
CA THR A 143 -7.55 1.84 -2.53
C THR A 143 -6.95 0.53 -2.03
N ILE A 144 -7.74 -0.55 -2.15
CA ILE A 144 -7.33 -1.90 -1.72
C ILE A 144 -6.07 -2.40 -2.45
N SER A 145 -5.81 -1.90 -3.66
CA SER A 145 -4.61 -2.14 -4.44
C SER A 145 -4.39 -1.01 -5.44
N ILE A 146 -3.14 -0.80 -5.90
CA ILE A 146 -2.85 0.01 -7.07
C ILE A 146 -3.42 -0.62 -8.35
N SER A 147 -3.69 -1.93 -8.34
CA SER A 147 -4.41 -2.62 -9.42
C SER A 147 -5.90 -2.39 -9.29
N SER A 148 -6.54 -1.77 -10.29
CA SER A 148 -7.99 -1.85 -10.42
C SER A 148 -8.39 -3.30 -10.68
N TYR A 149 -9.38 -3.79 -9.91
CA TYR A 149 -9.91 -5.14 -10.12
C TYR A 149 -10.50 -5.33 -11.52
N GLN A 150 -11.00 -4.26 -12.13
CA GLN A 150 -11.57 -4.28 -13.48
C GLN A 150 -10.50 -4.19 -14.58
N ASN A 151 -9.25 -3.80 -14.21
CA ASN A 151 -8.13 -3.62 -15.15
C ASN A 151 -6.86 -4.35 -14.65
N ARG A 152 -7.01 -5.61 -14.24
CA ARG A 152 -5.96 -6.40 -13.56
C ARG A 152 -4.68 -6.53 -14.37
N GLU A 153 -4.78 -6.67 -15.68
CA GLU A 153 -3.59 -6.85 -16.52
C GLU A 153 -2.73 -5.58 -16.53
N ASP A 154 -3.35 -4.42 -16.68
CA ASP A 154 -2.63 -3.15 -16.61
C ASP A 154 -2.08 -2.90 -15.20
N GLY A 155 -2.86 -3.24 -14.17
CA GLY A 155 -2.41 -3.20 -12.78
C GLY A 155 -1.16 -4.06 -12.51
N ARG A 156 -1.07 -5.26 -13.08
CA ARG A 156 0.14 -6.10 -13.00
C ARG A 156 1.34 -5.45 -13.69
N LYS A 157 1.12 -4.78 -14.82
CA LYS A 157 2.16 -4.02 -15.51
C LYS A 157 2.62 -2.84 -14.68
N ALA A 158 1.68 -2.14 -14.01
CA ALA A 158 1.99 -1.03 -13.09
C ALA A 158 2.85 -1.49 -11.90
N HIS A 159 2.48 -2.61 -11.24
CA HIS A 159 3.31 -3.20 -10.18
C HIS A 159 4.71 -3.53 -10.68
N ARG A 160 4.82 -4.20 -11.84
CA ARG A 160 6.13 -4.51 -12.42
C ARG A 160 6.94 -3.24 -12.69
N ALA A 161 6.33 -2.18 -13.20
CA ALA A 161 7.03 -0.93 -13.45
C ALA A 161 7.57 -0.30 -12.16
N PHE A 162 6.77 -0.25 -11.08
CA PHE A 162 7.22 0.29 -9.81
C PHE A 162 8.32 -0.56 -9.15
N LEU A 163 8.16 -1.86 -9.14
CA LEU A 163 9.02 -2.80 -8.39
C LEU A 163 10.25 -3.29 -9.20
N ASP A 164 10.38 -2.87 -10.46
CA ASP A 164 11.48 -3.27 -11.34
C ASP A 164 12.80 -2.58 -10.97
N LYS A 165 13.86 -3.36 -10.81
CA LYS A 165 15.23 -2.89 -10.62
C LYS A 165 16.02 -2.76 -11.93
N LYS A 166 15.64 -3.50 -12.98
CA LYS A 166 16.49 -3.67 -14.18
C LYS A 166 16.27 -2.61 -15.25
N ASN A 167 14.99 -2.23 -15.47
CA ASN A 167 14.62 -1.37 -16.59
C ASN A 167 14.63 0.13 -16.27
N TYR A 168 14.94 0.50 -15.04
CA TYR A 168 15.00 1.89 -14.60
C TYR A 168 16.34 2.19 -13.92
N LYS A 169 16.81 3.44 -14.04
CA LYS A 169 18.08 3.89 -13.45
C LYS A 169 18.03 4.02 -11.92
N ASN A 170 16.82 4.30 -11.38
CA ASN A 170 16.57 4.47 -9.95
C ASN A 170 16.15 3.14 -9.29
N ASP A 171 16.22 3.12 -7.97
CA ASP A 171 15.78 1.97 -7.19
C ASP A 171 14.28 1.71 -7.33
N PRO A 172 13.80 0.48 -7.10
CA PRO A 172 12.39 0.16 -7.07
C PRO A 172 11.60 1.09 -6.14
N VAL A 173 10.35 1.36 -6.51
CA VAL A 173 9.42 2.16 -5.74
C VAL A 173 8.50 1.22 -4.96
N LEU A 174 8.53 1.31 -3.63
CA LEU A 174 7.66 0.54 -2.75
C LEU A 174 6.20 0.98 -2.92
N LEU A 175 5.26 0.07 -2.71
CA LEU A 175 3.84 0.36 -2.81
C LEU A 175 3.18 0.22 -1.45
N ILE A 176 2.36 1.19 -1.06
CA ILE A 176 1.61 1.17 0.20
C ILE A 176 0.13 1.21 -0.14
N GLU A 177 -0.57 0.12 0.10
CA GLU A 177 -1.95 -0.09 -0.32
C GLU A 177 -2.92 -0.02 0.87
N ASP A 178 -4.21 0.13 0.61
CA ASP A 178 -5.29 0.26 1.61
C ASP A 178 -4.98 1.32 2.69
N MET A 179 -4.45 2.48 2.28
CA MET A 179 -4.13 3.57 3.21
C MET A 179 -5.37 4.33 3.66
N ASN A 180 -5.39 4.72 4.94
CA ASN A 180 -6.36 5.70 5.43
C ASN A 180 -5.87 7.12 5.13
N LEU A 181 -6.33 7.67 4.01
CA LEU A 181 -6.05 9.04 3.59
C LEU A 181 -7.24 9.99 3.81
N SER A 182 -8.18 9.66 4.72
CA SER A 182 -9.41 10.44 5.02
C SER A 182 -9.12 11.55 6.01
N GLY A 183 -8.14 12.05 6.34
CA GLY A 183 -7.89 13.13 7.30
C GLY A 183 -7.38 14.43 6.66
N SER A 184 -6.97 15.37 7.51
CA SER A 184 -6.23 16.54 7.05
C SER A 184 -4.81 16.16 6.69
N LEU A 185 -4.56 16.05 5.38
CA LEU A 185 -3.25 15.68 4.83
C LEU A 185 -2.39 16.92 4.51
N LYS A 186 -2.80 18.11 4.93
CA LYS A 186 -2.23 19.41 4.50
C LYS A 186 -1.00 19.75 5.30
N LYS A 187 -0.28 19.19 5.95
CA LYS A 187 0.95 19.62 6.67
C LYS A 187 1.84 18.44 7.06
N ILE A 188 1.73 17.34 6.31
CA ILE A 188 2.57 16.19 6.60
C ILE A 188 4.02 16.56 6.31
N LYS A 189 4.86 16.42 7.31
CA LYS A 189 6.31 16.66 7.24
C LYS A 189 7.07 15.37 6.99
N LYS A 190 6.62 14.28 7.63
CA LYS A 190 7.25 12.96 7.50
C LYS A 190 6.22 11.85 7.50
N ILE A 191 6.61 10.75 6.89
CA ILE A 191 5.88 9.49 6.92
C ILE A 191 6.82 8.40 7.45
N TYR A 192 6.36 7.67 8.43
CA TYR A 192 7.01 6.47 8.96
C TYR A 192 6.16 5.27 8.57
N VAL A 193 6.75 4.30 7.90
CA VAL A 193 6.11 3.04 7.55
C VAL A 193 6.73 1.94 8.38
N SER A 194 5.94 1.31 9.24
CA SER A 194 6.38 0.25 10.15
C SER A 194 5.69 -1.07 9.79
N PRO A 195 6.29 -1.89 8.90
CA PRO A 195 5.76 -3.21 8.58
C PRO A 195 6.03 -4.22 9.69
N LEU A 196 5.30 -5.32 9.68
CA LEU A 196 5.72 -6.52 10.37
C LEU A 196 6.99 -7.05 9.67
N PHE A 197 8.13 -7.02 10.38
CA PHE A 197 9.41 -7.50 9.84
C PHE A 197 9.46 -9.03 9.85
N ILE A 198 8.78 -9.64 8.91
CA ILE A 198 8.80 -11.08 8.69
C ILE A 198 9.84 -11.39 7.61
N GLU A 199 10.74 -12.32 7.88
CA GLU A 199 11.74 -12.75 6.91
C GLU A 199 11.13 -13.44 5.70
N LYS A 200 11.74 -13.24 4.53
CA LYS A 200 11.42 -13.91 3.25
C LYS A 200 10.06 -13.56 2.64
N VAL A 201 9.31 -12.61 3.20
CA VAL A 201 8.03 -12.18 2.60
C VAL A 201 8.23 -10.98 1.68
N ASP A 202 7.43 -10.95 0.66
CA ASP A 202 7.39 -9.93 -0.39
C ASP A 202 6.62 -8.68 0.02
N SER A 203 5.75 -8.81 1.02
CA SER A 203 4.90 -7.75 1.56
C SER A 203 4.62 -7.98 3.04
N ALA A 204 4.18 -6.98 3.75
CA ALA A 204 3.69 -7.12 5.12
C ALA A 204 2.67 -6.04 5.47
N PRO A 205 1.66 -6.37 6.32
CA PRO A 205 0.84 -5.38 6.97
C PRO A 205 1.71 -4.34 7.69
N CYS A 206 1.32 -3.08 7.60
CA CYS A 206 2.12 -2.00 8.18
C CYS A 206 1.28 -0.95 8.90
N THR A 207 1.89 -0.33 9.91
CA THR A 207 1.40 0.90 10.50
C THR A 207 2.08 2.07 9.82
N VAL A 208 1.28 2.99 9.29
CA VAL A 208 1.77 4.24 8.69
C VAL A 208 1.43 5.40 9.63
N ILE A 209 2.45 6.14 10.02
CA ILE A 209 2.36 7.30 10.92
C ILE A 209 2.81 8.54 10.16
N ALA A 210 2.04 9.60 10.26
CA ALA A 210 2.37 10.90 9.68
C ALA A 210 2.73 11.91 10.80
N GLU A 211 3.86 12.57 10.66
CA GLU A 211 4.21 13.77 11.43
C GLU A 211 3.65 15.00 10.71
N ILE A 212 2.94 15.87 11.43
CA ILE A 212 2.28 17.07 10.92
C ILE A 212 2.84 18.36 11.54
#